data_1cc5d135afb1579520a87dcaf06ddd15
#
_entry.id   1cc5d135afb1579520a87dcaf06ddd15
#
_cell.length_a   1.000
_cell.length_b   1.000
_cell.length_c   1.000
_cell.angle_alpha   90.00
_cell.angle_beta   90.00
_cell.angle_gamma   90.00
#
_symmetry.space_group_name_H-M   'P 1'
#
loop_
_entity.id
_entity.type
_entity.pdbx_description
1 polymer ?
#
loop_
_entity_poly.entity_id
_entity_poly.type
_entity_poly.pdbx_seq_one_letter_code
_entity_poly.pdbx_strand_id
1 'polypeptide(L)'
;MTRNSKQRQEVGLTSTELAVVMPVLILLVLVPFQVGLWWHAKQVADGAAREAVDAAQVTGATEADGRRAAQRFLDVAGNITQPQITVTRTVDTVTVQVTGRTPRLLPGFDWEVTARAVAPVERFIPEPDR
;
A
#
# COMPACT_ATOMS: atom_id res chain seq x y z
N MET A 1 25.20 -59.15 -30.92
CA MET A 1 25.15 -57.68 -30.85
C MET A 1 23.81 -57.28 -30.18
N THR A 2 23.81 -57.15 -28.86
CA THR A 2 22.65 -56.77 -28.08
C THR A 2 22.67 -55.25 -27.93
N ARG A 3 21.76 -54.61 -28.63
CA ARG A 3 21.57 -53.16 -28.60
C ARG A 3 20.80 -52.81 -27.35
N ASN A 4 21.52 -52.40 -26.31
CA ASN A 4 20.98 -51.97 -25.04
C ASN A 4 20.33 -50.59 -25.22
N SER A 5 19.04 -50.56 -25.54
CA SER A 5 18.22 -49.39 -25.56
C SER A 5 17.92 -49.01 -24.09
N LYS A 6 18.77 -48.21 -23.45
CA LYS A 6 18.42 -47.49 -22.28
C LYS A 6 17.28 -46.52 -22.66
N GLN A 7 16.03 -46.97 -22.49
CA GLN A 7 14.93 -46.08 -22.47
C GLN A 7 15.18 -45.08 -21.30
N ARG A 8 15.55 -43.86 -21.66
CA ARG A 8 15.41 -42.74 -20.76
C ARG A 8 13.93 -42.68 -20.43
N GLN A 9 13.56 -43.12 -19.24
CA GLN A 9 12.29 -42.75 -18.67
C GLN A 9 12.31 -41.23 -18.49
N GLU A 10 11.83 -40.54 -19.50
CA GLU A 10 11.43 -39.16 -19.35
C GLU A 10 10.21 -39.21 -18.39
N VAL A 11 10.46 -38.84 -17.16
CA VAL A 11 9.40 -38.63 -16.17
C VAL A 11 8.67 -37.35 -16.61
N GLY A 12 7.87 -37.48 -17.65
CA GLY A 12 6.89 -36.46 -18.01
C GLY A 12 5.80 -36.49 -16.97
N LEU A 13 5.54 -35.36 -16.34
CA LEU A 13 4.38 -35.18 -15.50
C LEU A 13 3.14 -35.65 -16.28
N THR A 14 2.38 -36.57 -15.73
CA THR A 14 1.14 -37.01 -16.35
C THR A 14 0.16 -35.82 -16.40
N SER A 15 -0.75 -35.78 -17.38
CA SER A 15 -1.73 -34.69 -17.50
C SER A 15 -2.53 -34.49 -16.22
N THR A 16 -2.77 -35.56 -15.47
CA THR A 16 -3.48 -35.53 -14.19
C THR A 16 -2.64 -34.87 -13.08
N GLU A 17 -1.36 -35.20 -13.04
CA GLU A 17 -0.40 -34.56 -12.09
C GLU A 17 -0.25 -33.07 -12.37
N LEU A 18 -0.15 -32.68 -13.63
CA LEU A 18 -0.08 -31.29 -14.05
C LEU A 18 -1.36 -30.53 -13.68
N ALA A 19 -2.54 -31.14 -13.83
CA ALA A 19 -3.82 -30.53 -13.46
C ALA A 19 -3.92 -30.20 -11.96
N VAL A 20 -3.25 -30.97 -11.11
CA VAL A 20 -3.21 -30.74 -9.66
C VAL A 20 -2.09 -29.76 -9.27
N VAL A 21 -0.94 -29.87 -9.90
CA VAL A 21 0.25 -29.05 -9.56
C VAL A 21 0.11 -27.61 -10.08
N MET A 22 -0.48 -27.39 -11.25
CA MET A 22 -0.58 -26.06 -11.86
C MET A 22 -1.34 -25.04 -11.00
N PRO A 23 -2.50 -25.34 -10.42
CA PRO A 23 -3.18 -24.41 -9.51
C PRO A 23 -2.31 -24.02 -8.31
N VAL A 24 -1.55 -24.95 -7.76
CA VAL A 24 -0.66 -24.72 -6.63
C VAL A 24 0.50 -23.79 -7.03
N LEU A 25 1.10 -24.00 -8.19
CA LEU A 25 2.16 -23.13 -8.72
C LEU A 25 1.64 -21.72 -8.99
N ILE A 26 0.43 -21.59 -9.56
CA ILE A 26 -0.19 -20.29 -9.79
C ILE A 26 -0.42 -19.56 -8.46
N LEU A 27 -0.95 -20.22 -7.44
CA LEU A 27 -1.12 -19.63 -6.12
C LEU A 27 0.22 -19.23 -5.49
N LEU A 28 1.24 -20.06 -5.62
CA LEU A 28 2.59 -19.79 -5.11
C LEU A 28 3.21 -18.53 -5.75
N VAL A 29 2.87 -18.23 -6.99
CA VAL A 29 3.29 -17.00 -7.67
C VAL A 29 2.41 -15.82 -7.28
N LEU A 30 1.07 -15.99 -7.21
CA LEU A 30 0.14 -14.90 -6.94
C LEU A 30 0.22 -14.37 -5.50
N VAL A 31 0.52 -15.23 -4.52
CA VAL A 31 0.62 -14.80 -3.11
C VAL A 31 1.72 -13.75 -2.89
N PRO A 32 2.96 -13.92 -3.35
CA PRO A 32 3.98 -12.86 -3.26
C PRO A 32 3.57 -11.57 -3.96
N PHE A 33 2.91 -11.64 -5.11
CA PHE A 33 2.39 -10.45 -5.79
C PHE A 33 1.35 -9.72 -4.94
N GLN A 34 0.42 -10.45 -4.32
CA GLN A 34 -0.59 -9.86 -3.44
C GLN A 34 0.05 -9.17 -2.23
N VAL A 35 1.07 -9.78 -1.62
CA VAL A 35 1.85 -9.17 -0.53
C VAL A 35 2.56 -7.91 -1.01
N GLY A 36 3.16 -7.95 -2.20
CA GLY A 36 3.82 -6.80 -2.81
C GLY A 36 2.86 -5.62 -3.05
N LEU A 37 1.64 -5.89 -3.52
CA LEU A 37 0.61 -4.87 -3.70
C LEU A 37 0.17 -4.26 -2.36
N TRP A 38 0.00 -5.07 -1.34
CA TRP A 38 -0.32 -4.58 0.01
C TRP A 38 0.80 -3.71 0.57
N TRP A 39 2.04 -4.15 0.44
CA TRP A 39 3.21 -3.37 0.87
C TRP A 39 3.28 -2.02 0.16
N HIS A 40 3.08 -2.02 -1.16
CA HIS A 40 3.07 -0.80 -1.96
C HIS A 40 1.92 0.14 -1.54
N ALA A 41 0.71 -0.38 -1.37
CA ALA A 41 -0.43 0.41 -0.90
C ALA A 41 -0.19 1.00 0.49
N LYS A 42 0.49 0.27 1.38
CA LYS A 42 0.91 0.77 2.69
C LYS A 42 1.86 1.97 2.56
N GLN A 43 2.85 1.89 1.70
CA GLN A 43 3.79 2.98 1.41
C GLN A 43 3.07 4.23 0.86
N VAL A 44 2.12 4.02 -0.04
CA VAL A 44 1.31 5.10 -0.62
C VAL A 44 0.45 5.76 0.46
N ALA A 45 -0.19 4.99 1.33
CA ALA A 45 -0.98 5.52 2.45
C ALA A 45 -0.12 6.32 3.44
N ASP A 46 1.07 5.82 3.77
CA ASP A 46 2.03 6.51 4.64
C ASP A 46 2.52 7.82 4.01
N GLY A 47 2.79 7.83 2.71
CA GLY A 47 3.15 9.03 1.95
C GLY A 47 2.05 10.08 1.96
N ALA A 48 0.80 9.67 1.69
CA ALA A 48 -0.37 10.55 1.70
C ALA A 48 -0.62 11.15 3.10
N ALA A 49 -0.44 10.35 4.16
CA ALA A 49 -0.61 10.82 5.53
C ALA A 49 0.45 11.89 5.90
N ARG A 50 1.70 11.71 5.49
CA ARG A 50 2.79 12.69 5.70
C ARG A 50 2.52 13.97 4.94
N GLU A 51 2.19 13.89 3.65
CA GLU A 51 1.87 15.04 2.83
C GLU A 51 0.70 15.86 3.41
N ALA A 52 -0.32 15.17 3.94
CA ALA A 52 -1.44 15.83 4.61
C ALA A 52 -1.03 16.54 5.90
N VAL A 53 -0.18 15.91 6.72
CA VAL A 53 0.34 16.53 7.95
C VAL A 53 1.16 17.77 7.62
N ASP A 54 2.07 17.66 6.65
CA ASP A 54 2.94 18.77 6.25
C ASP A 54 2.12 19.96 5.74
N ALA A 55 1.05 19.71 5.00
CA ALA A 55 0.15 20.78 4.54
C ALA A 55 -0.71 21.38 5.65
N ALA A 56 -1.10 20.59 6.66
CA ALA A 56 -2.01 21.02 7.73
C ALA A 56 -1.28 21.62 8.95
N GLN A 57 0.03 21.37 9.13
CA GLN A 57 0.78 21.89 10.27
C GLN A 57 1.16 23.36 10.15
N VAL A 58 1.17 23.91 8.94
CA VAL A 58 1.56 25.29 8.65
C VAL A 58 0.63 26.27 9.38
N THR A 59 1.20 27.39 9.82
CA THR A 59 0.42 28.47 10.46
C THR A 59 -0.68 28.97 9.54
N GLY A 60 -1.91 28.96 10.03
CA GLY A 60 -3.12 29.38 9.27
C GLY A 60 -3.70 28.32 8.34
N ALA A 61 -3.06 27.15 8.20
CA ALA A 61 -3.63 26.04 7.44
C ALA A 61 -4.85 25.41 8.14
N THR A 62 -5.66 24.75 7.35
CA THR A 62 -6.89 24.09 7.79
C THR A 62 -6.83 22.57 7.59
N GLU A 63 -7.75 21.83 8.21
CA GLU A 63 -7.92 20.39 7.97
C GLU A 63 -8.22 20.08 6.48
N ALA A 64 -8.92 21.00 5.81
CA ALA A 64 -9.22 20.87 4.38
C ALA A 64 -7.94 20.97 3.51
N ASP A 65 -6.95 21.73 3.91
CA ASP A 65 -5.66 21.82 3.20
C ASP A 65 -4.92 20.50 3.26
N GLY A 66 -4.84 19.90 4.45
CA GLY A 66 -4.28 18.57 4.63
C GLY A 66 -5.00 17.50 3.82
N ARG A 67 -6.33 17.52 3.85
CA ARG A 67 -7.14 16.55 3.08
C ARG A 67 -6.90 16.67 1.57
N ARG A 68 -6.82 17.91 1.05
CA ARG A 68 -6.53 18.16 -0.37
C ARG A 68 -5.12 17.71 -0.76
N ALA A 69 -4.14 17.89 0.12
CA ALA A 69 -2.77 17.41 -0.13
C ALA A 69 -2.71 15.89 -0.22
N ALA A 70 -3.31 15.18 0.75
CA ALA A 70 -3.41 13.73 0.70
C ALA A 70 -4.13 13.22 -0.56
N GLN A 71 -5.26 13.85 -0.92
CA GLN A 71 -6.02 13.46 -2.10
C GLN A 71 -5.19 13.59 -3.37
N ARG A 72 -4.50 14.72 -3.58
CA ARG A 72 -3.61 14.91 -4.74
C ARG A 72 -2.50 13.87 -4.79
N PHE A 73 -1.91 13.53 -3.63
CA PHE A 73 -0.90 12.49 -3.56
C PHE A 73 -1.46 11.13 -3.98
N LEU A 74 -2.62 10.76 -3.48
CA LEU A 74 -3.29 9.49 -3.82
C LEU A 74 -3.70 9.41 -5.29
N ASP A 75 -4.15 10.52 -5.87
CA ASP A 75 -4.53 10.61 -7.29
C ASP A 75 -3.33 10.35 -8.21
N VAL A 76 -2.13 10.75 -7.81
CA VAL A 76 -0.89 10.52 -8.57
C VAL A 76 -0.30 9.14 -8.29
N ALA A 77 -0.26 8.74 -7.03
CA ALA A 77 0.38 7.48 -6.63
C ALA A 77 -0.44 6.23 -7.00
N GLY A 78 -1.77 6.34 -7.05
CA GLY A 78 -2.67 5.23 -7.37
C GLY A 78 -2.63 4.10 -6.35
N ASN A 79 -3.17 2.93 -6.73
CA ASN A 79 -3.09 1.66 -5.97
C ASN A 79 -3.82 1.60 -4.61
N ILE A 80 -4.66 2.57 -4.28
CA ILE A 80 -5.55 2.48 -3.13
C ILE A 80 -6.98 2.67 -3.63
N THR A 81 -7.84 1.71 -3.30
CA THR A 81 -9.27 1.80 -3.58
C THR A 81 -10.04 2.30 -2.37
N GLN A 82 -11.06 3.13 -2.61
CA GLN A 82 -11.92 3.70 -1.57
C GLN A 82 -11.12 4.40 -0.44
N PRO A 83 -10.21 5.34 -0.76
CA PRO A 83 -9.43 6.02 0.25
C PRO A 83 -10.34 6.89 1.13
N GLN A 84 -10.11 6.82 2.44
CA GLN A 84 -10.72 7.71 3.43
C GLN A 84 -9.61 8.48 4.14
N ILE A 85 -9.72 9.79 4.17
CA ILE A 85 -8.73 10.69 4.74
C ILE A 85 -9.40 11.45 5.87
N THR A 86 -8.93 11.22 7.09
CA THR A 86 -9.35 11.95 8.28
C THR A 86 -8.20 12.83 8.74
N VAL A 87 -8.44 14.14 8.80
CA VAL A 87 -7.50 15.13 9.30
C VAL A 87 -8.12 15.77 10.52
N THR A 88 -7.43 15.76 11.64
CA THR A 88 -7.83 16.41 12.89
C THR A 88 -6.72 17.37 13.29
N ARG A 89 -7.07 18.65 13.39
CA ARG A 89 -6.15 19.72 13.81
C ARG A 89 -6.61 20.29 15.15
N THR A 90 -5.73 20.20 16.13
CA THR A 90 -5.89 20.86 17.44
C THR A 90 -5.02 22.11 17.49
N VAL A 91 -5.01 22.79 18.64
CA VAL A 91 -4.14 23.97 18.84
C VAL A 91 -2.66 23.61 18.75
N ASP A 92 -2.29 22.40 19.16
CA ASP A 92 -0.89 21.97 19.31
C ASP A 92 -0.46 20.90 18.34
N THR A 93 -1.39 20.10 17.79
CA THR A 93 -1.05 18.94 16.97
C THR A 93 -1.99 18.78 15.77
N VAL A 94 -1.43 18.23 14.71
CA VAL A 94 -2.18 17.70 13.57
C VAL A 94 -2.06 16.20 13.57
N THR A 95 -3.17 15.50 13.47
CA THR A 95 -3.23 14.06 13.29
C THR A 95 -3.93 13.75 11.99
N VAL A 96 -3.30 12.94 11.15
CA VAL A 96 -3.88 12.45 9.90
C VAL A 96 -3.96 10.94 9.93
N GLN A 97 -5.09 10.42 9.49
CA GLN A 97 -5.28 8.99 9.26
C GLN A 97 -5.77 8.79 7.82
N VAL A 98 -5.09 7.92 7.10
CA VAL A 98 -5.46 7.49 5.76
C VAL A 98 -5.77 6.01 5.81
N THR A 99 -6.97 5.63 5.39
CA THR A 99 -7.37 4.22 5.27
C THR A 99 -7.79 3.94 3.83
N GLY A 100 -7.67 2.71 3.41
CA GLY A 100 -8.11 2.28 2.10
C GLY A 100 -7.90 0.79 1.91
N ARG A 101 -8.16 0.30 0.70
CA ARG A 101 -8.04 -1.12 0.36
C ARG A 101 -7.07 -1.32 -0.77
N THR A 102 -6.36 -2.44 -0.74
CA THR A 102 -5.50 -2.85 -1.85
C THR A 102 -6.32 -3.37 -3.02
N PRO A 103 -5.83 -3.21 -4.27
CA PRO A 103 -6.38 -3.93 -5.40
C PRO A 103 -6.33 -5.44 -5.17
N ARG A 104 -7.40 -6.14 -5.53
CA ARG A 104 -7.52 -7.59 -5.35
C ARG A 104 -7.07 -8.32 -6.60
N LEU A 105 -6.08 -9.20 -6.45
CA LEU A 105 -5.74 -10.21 -7.46
C LEU A 105 -6.40 -11.55 -7.15
N LEU A 106 -6.57 -11.86 -5.87
CA LEU A 106 -7.17 -13.10 -5.41
C LEU A 106 -8.53 -12.81 -4.76
N PRO A 107 -9.61 -13.50 -5.13
CA PRO A 107 -10.89 -13.40 -4.45
C PRO A 107 -10.74 -13.85 -2.99
N GLY A 108 -11.36 -13.10 -2.06
CA GLY A 108 -11.28 -13.39 -0.61
C GLY A 108 -10.12 -12.73 0.13
N PHE A 109 -9.16 -12.12 -0.56
CA PHE A 109 -8.05 -11.37 0.05
C PHE A 109 -8.32 -9.87 -0.07
N ASP A 110 -9.08 -9.34 0.88
CA ASP A 110 -9.43 -7.93 0.97
C ASP A 110 -8.66 -7.29 2.13
N TRP A 111 -7.44 -6.84 1.83
CA TRP A 111 -6.56 -6.29 2.86
C TRP A 111 -6.72 -4.77 2.94
N GLU A 112 -7.09 -4.33 4.13
CA GLU A 112 -7.13 -2.93 4.48
C GLU A 112 -5.71 -2.42 4.77
N VAL A 113 -5.44 -1.19 4.37
CA VAL A 113 -4.24 -0.45 4.75
C VAL A 113 -4.65 0.76 5.56
N THR A 114 -3.94 0.99 6.65
CA THR A 114 -4.11 2.17 7.50
C THR A 114 -2.75 2.80 7.74
N ALA A 115 -2.69 4.11 7.54
CA ALA A 115 -1.54 4.94 7.85
C ALA A 115 -1.95 6.06 8.80
N ARG A 116 -1.07 6.42 9.71
CA ARG A 116 -1.25 7.53 10.64
C ARG A 116 0.01 8.37 10.71
N ALA A 117 -0.16 9.68 10.62
CA ALA A 117 0.90 10.65 10.84
C ALA A 117 0.46 11.70 11.85
N VAL A 118 1.38 12.18 12.67
CA VAL A 118 1.14 13.20 13.67
C VAL A 118 2.32 14.19 13.66
N ALA A 119 2.02 15.49 13.65
CA ALA A 119 3.03 16.52 13.81
C ALA A 119 2.52 17.65 14.71
N PRO A 120 3.43 18.40 15.35
CA PRO A 120 3.07 19.63 16.05
C PRO A 120 2.65 20.71 15.05
N VAL A 121 1.73 21.56 15.47
CA VAL A 121 1.36 22.76 14.70
C VAL A 121 2.49 23.76 14.81
N GLU A 122 2.94 24.28 13.65
CA GLU A 122 3.95 25.34 13.62
C GLU A 122 3.42 26.62 14.25
N ARG A 123 4.14 27.14 15.24
CA ARG A 123 3.87 28.43 15.88
C ARG A 123 4.92 29.42 15.44
N PHE A 124 4.48 30.55 14.93
CA PHE A 124 5.36 31.68 14.72
C PHE A 124 5.78 32.24 16.07
N ILE A 125 7.05 32.08 16.44
CA ILE A 125 7.67 32.76 17.58
C ILE A 125 8.38 33.96 17.02
N PRO A 126 7.93 35.22 17.26
CA PRO A 126 8.65 36.40 16.84
C PRO A 126 10.03 36.40 17.50
N GLU A 127 11.08 36.68 16.70
CA GLU A 127 12.41 36.86 17.25
C GLU A 127 12.37 38.09 18.16
N PRO A 128 12.86 38.02 19.42
CA PRO A 128 12.90 39.20 20.27
C PRO A 128 13.85 40.23 19.61
N ASP A 129 13.35 41.48 19.48
CA ASP A 129 14.10 42.58 18.96
C ASP A 129 15.48 42.69 19.66
N ARG A 130 16.55 42.61 18.87
CA ARG A 130 17.90 42.87 19.31
C ARG A 130 18.17 44.37 19.34
#